data_d67c6bfad7b624929722ed8dd40d34f9
#
_entry.id   d67c6bfad7b624929722ed8dd40d34f9
#
_cell.length_a   1.000
_cell.length_b   1.000
_cell.length_c   1.000
_cell.angle_alpha   90.00
_cell.angle_beta   90.00
_cell.angle_gamma   90.00
#
_symmetry.space_group_name_H-M   'P 1'
#
loop_
_entity.id
_entity.type
_entity.pdbx_description
1 polymer ?
#
loop_
_entity_poly.entity_id
_entity_poly.type
_entity_poly.pdbx_seq_one_letter_code
_entity_poly.pdbx_strand_id
1 'polypeptide(L)'
;VSLSQMALDNKNTDIVDVTVTVLEDKPVAVINDNKTILVRSKTSSEEIESVNKEMDEIVGLVKVKDYVRSLQSHIRMQELRREQGMKVSSISKHMIFTGNPGTGKTTIARLLARYMKAIGALSKGQLVEVTRADLVAKYVGQTAPLTMSVIKSAIGGVLFIDEAYSLYRGNEDSFGLECIDTIVK
;
A
#
# COMPACT_ATOMS: atom_id res chain seq x y z
N VAL A 1 0.95 12.27 -10.85
CA VAL A 1 1.79 11.73 -11.94
C VAL A 1 1.24 10.37 -12.26
N SER A 2 0.79 10.15 -13.52
CA SER A 2 0.21 8.86 -13.90
C SER A 2 1.30 7.80 -14.08
N LEU A 3 0.96 6.51 -13.85
CA LEU A 3 1.87 5.37 -14.09
C LEU A 3 2.44 5.37 -15.53
N SER A 4 1.68 5.87 -16.50
CA SER A 4 2.11 6.03 -17.89
C SER A 4 3.18 7.11 -18.09
N GLN A 5 3.18 8.17 -17.30
CA GLN A 5 4.18 9.24 -17.38
C GLN A 5 5.52 8.82 -16.81
N MET A 6 5.50 7.98 -15.75
CA MET A 6 6.74 7.43 -15.16
C MET A 6 7.46 6.45 -16.09
N ALA A 7 6.72 5.69 -16.90
CA ALA A 7 7.34 4.76 -17.87
C ALA A 7 8.06 5.49 -19.02
N LEU A 8 7.70 6.73 -19.33
CA LEU A 8 8.32 7.53 -20.40
C LEU A 8 9.63 8.21 -19.97
N ASP A 9 9.78 8.53 -18.67
CA ASP A 9 10.98 9.22 -18.14
C ASP A 9 12.13 8.25 -17.83
N ASN A 10 11.88 6.94 -17.83
CA ASN A 10 12.81 5.92 -17.32
C ASN A 10 13.75 5.34 -18.39
N LYS A 11 14.28 6.17 -19.29
CA LYS A 11 15.19 5.69 -20.36
C LYS A 11 16.63 5.39 -19.91
N ASN A 12 17.03 5.62 -18.66
CA ASN A 12 18.47 5.51 -18.32
C ASN A 12 18.84 5.22 -16.87
N THR A 13 18.08 4.47 -16.10
CA THR A 13 18.54 4.00 -14.78
C THR A 13 17.95 2.62 -14.47
N ASP A 14 18.78 1.70 -13.92
CA ASP A 14 18.38 0.41 -13.36
C ASP A 14 17.52 0.57 -12.07
N ILE A 15 16.53 1.46 -12.13
CA ILE A 15 15.63 1.75 -11.00
C ILE A 15 14.42 0.84 -11.12
N VAL A 16 14.32 -0.11 -10.20
CA VAL A 16 13.15 -0.96 -10.06
C VAL A 16 12.10 -0.22 -9.26
N ASP A 17 11.01 0.16 -9.90
CA ASP A 17 9.89 0.86 -9.28
C ASP A 17 8.87 -0.15 -8.73
N VAL A 18 8.47 0.06 -7.49
CA VAL A 18 7.44 -0.74 -6.83
C VAL A 18 6.29 0.16 -6.43
N THR A 19 5.08 -0.20 -6.82
CA THR A 19 3.87 0.52 -6.42
C THR A 19 3.21 -0.20 -5.25
N VAL A 20 3.01 0.54 -4.17
CA VAL A 20 2.25 0.08 -3.01
C VAL A 20 0.89 0.76 -3.02
N THR A 21 -0.17 -0.03 -3.13
CA THR A 21 -1.54 0.45 -3.07
C THR A 21 -2.19 -0.01 -1.78
N VAL A 22 -2.59 0.94 -0.95
CA VAL A 22 -3.32 0.68 0.29
C VAL A 22 -4.81 0.64 -0.03
N LEU A 23 -5.44 -0.51 0.21
CA LEU A 23 -6.86 -0.74 -0.04
C LEU A 23 -7.63 -0.67 1.29
N GLU A 24 -8.38 0.42 1.45
CA GLU A 24 -9.20 0.64 2.64
C GLU A 24 -10.54 -0.09 2.53
N ASP A 25 -10.97 -0.73 3.62
CA ASP A 25 -12.36 -1.11 3.81
C ASP A 25 -13.16 0.16 4.10
N LYS A 26 -14.27 0.37 3.40
CA LYS A 26 -15.26 1.34 3.87
C LYS A 26 -15.76 0.85 5.23
N PRO A 27 -15.74 1.68 6.28
CA PRO A 27 -16.29 1.27 7.56
C PRO A 27 -17.75 0.91 7.35
N VAL A 28 -18.09 -0.34 7.61
CA VAL A 28 -19.50 -0.75 7.75
C VAL A 28 -19.95 -0.07 9.03
N ALA A 29 -20.83 0.93 8.91
CA ALA A 29 -21.47 1.55 10.05
C ALA A 29 -22.34 0.49 10.73
N VAL A 30 -21.81 -0.18 11.74
CA VAL A 30 -22.62 -0.96 12.68
C VAL A 30 -23.23 0.07 13.62
N ILE A 31 -24.47 0.42 13.33
CA ILE A 31 -25.32 1.18 14.25
C ILE A 31 -25.71 0.20 15.36
N ASN A 32 -24.97 0.22 16.44
CA ASN A 32 -25.44 -0.33 17.72
C ASN A 32 -25.38 0.77 18.77
N ASP A 33 -26.55 1.03 19.34
CA ASP A 33 -26.77 1.93 20.45
C ASP A 33 -25.86 1.60 21.62
N ASN A 34 -25.35 2.69 22.24
CA ASN A 34 -24.68 2.76 23.53
C ASN A 34 -23.21 2.34 23.60
N LYS A 35 -22.38 3.41 23.69
CA LYS A 35 -21.03 3.43 24.26
C LYS A 35 -20.01 2.52 23.58
N THR A 36 -19.53 2.95 22.43
CA THR A 36 -18.26 2.43 21.90
C THR A 36 -17.12 2.99 22.74
N ILE A 37 -16.80 2.29 23.81
CA ILE A 37 -15.49 2.44 24.46
C ILE A 37 -14.50 1.82 23.48
N LEU A 38 -13.75 2.68 22.79
CA LEU A 38 -12.59 2.24 22.01
C LEU A 38 -11.58 1.65 22.98
N VAL A 39 -11.69 0.35 23.22
CA VAL A 39 -10.62 -0.41 23.88
C VAL A 39 -9.46 -0.46 22.92
N ARG A 40 -8.61 0.57 22.96
CA ARG A 40 -7.25 0.46 22.44
C ARG A 40 -6.59 -0.65 23.24
N SER A 41 -6.51 -1.84 22.65
CA SER A 41 -5.86 -2.98 23.28
C SER A 41 -4.39 -2.61 23.53
N LYS A 42 -3.85 -2.99 24.68
CA LYS A 42 -2.40 -2.91 24.99
C LYS A 42 -1.55 -3.49 23.84
N THR A 43 -2.08 -4.47 23.16
CA THR A 43 -1.55 -5.13 21.95
C THR A 43 -1.14 -4.15 20.85
N SER A 44 -1.88 -3.06 20.61
CA SER A 44 -1.54 -2.13 19.54
C SER A 44 -0.30 -1.26 19.86
N SER A 45 -0.06 -0.93 21.12
CA SER A 45 1.14 -0.19 21.53
C SER A 45 2.39 -1.06 21.42
N GLU A 46 2.29 -2.31 21.82
CA GLU A 46 3.38 -3.29 21.72
C GLU A 46 3.74 -3.60 20.27
N GLU A 47 2.73 -3.70 19.38
CA GLU A 47 2.95 -3.87 17.93
C GLU A 47 3.64 -2.65 17.30
N ILE A 48 3.26 -1.43 17.68
CA ILE A 48 3.92 -0.19 17.20
C ILE A 48 5.39 -0.17 17.62
N GLU A 49 5.67 -0.50 18.88
CA GLU A 49 7.04 -0.56 19.40
C GLU A 49 7.88 -1.63 18.69
N SER A 50 7.30 -2.82 18.47
CA SER A 50 7.94 -3.91 17.73
C SER A 50 8.29 -3.48 16.31
N VAL A 51 7.35 -2.87 15.58
CA VAL A 51 7.59 -2.41 14.20
C VAL A 51 8.66 -1.32 14.15
N ASN A 52 8.65 -0.38 15.10
CA ASN A 52 9.67 0.66 15.15
C ASN A 52 11.06 0.09 15.45
N LYS A 53 11.15 -0.88 16.35
CA LYS A 53 12.40 -1.58 16.65
C LYS A 53 12.94 -2.34 15.44
N GLU A 54 12.10 -3.13 14.77
CA GLU A 54 12.48 -3.84 13.54
C GLU A 54 12.95 -2.87 12.46
N MET A 55 12.31 -1.70 12.33
CA MET A 55 12.74 -0.66 11.38
C MET A 55 14.10 -0.08 11.76
N ASP A 56 14.38 0.10 13.04
CA ASP A 56 15.67 0.64 13.52
C ASP A 56 16.81 -0.37 13.30
N GLU A 57 16.54 -1.67 13.36
CA GLU A 57 17.50 -2.74 13.09
C GLU A 57 17.92 -2.83 11.61
N ILE A 58 17.14 -2.31 10.68
CA ILE A 58 17.54 -2.25 9.27
C ILE A 58 18.76 -1.35 9.12
N VAL A 59 19.84 -1.89 8.59
CA VAL A 59 21.09 -1.14 8.39
C VAL A 59 20.95 -0.13 7.26
N GLY A 60 21.36 1.11 7.50
CA GLY A 60 21.29 2.18 6.50
C GLY A 60 19.89 2.76 6.31
N LEU A 61 19.58 3.18 5.09
CA LEU A 61 18.28 3.72 4.66
C LEU A 61 17.76 4.91 5.52
N VAL A 62 18.64 5.75 6.07
CA VAL A 62 18.30 6.84 7.01
C VAL A 62 17.17 7.70 6.47
N LYS A 63 17.29 8.18 5.22
CA LYS A 63 16.25 9.02 4.57
C LYS A 63 14.90 8.31 4.45
N VAL A 64 14.91 7.00 4.19
CA VAL A 64 13.68 6.20 4.09
C VAL A 64 13.04 6.04 5.46
N LYS A 65 13.83 5.77 6.50
CA LYS A 65 13.35 5.70 7.89
C LYS A 65 12.72 7.02 8.33
N ASP A 66 13.37 8.14 8.07
CA ASP A 66 12.85 9.47 8.42
C ASP A 66 11.56 9.78 7.68
N TYR A 67 11.47 9.42 6.39
CA TYR A 67 10.24 9.56 5.62
C TYR A 67 9.11 8.70 6.19
N VAL A 68 9.38 7.43 6.49
CA VAL A 68 8.40 6.51 7.09
C VAL A 68 7.92 7.02 8.45
N ARG A 69 8.81 7.51 9.31
CA ARG A 69 8.45 8.12 10.60
C ARG A 69 7.56 9.37 10.43
N SER A 70 7.88 10.21 9.45
CA SER A 70 7.04 11.36 9.10
C SER A 70 5.65 10.92 8.64
N LEU A 71 5.59 9.92 7.75
CA LEU A 71 4.33 9.34 7.27
C LEU A 71 3.52 8.72 8.41
N GLN A 72 4.16 7.98 9.30
CA GLN A 72 3.54 7.43 10.51
C GLN A 72 2.89 8.53 11.37
N SER A 73 3.60 9.62 11.60
CA SER A 73 3.11 10.76 12.37
C SER A 73 1.88 11.41 11.70
N HIS A 74 1.92 11.56 10.39
CA HIS A 74 0.80 12.11 9.62
C HIS A 74 -0.45 11.22 9.69
N ILE A 75 -0.29 9.91 9.47
CA ILE A 75 -1.40 8.96 9.53
C ILE A 75 -2.02 8.95 10.93
N ARG A 76 -1.17 8.90 11.98
CA ARG A 76 -1.64 8.92 13.36
C ARG A 76 -2.41 10.20 13.69
N MET A 77 -1.92 11.37 13.25
CA MET A 77 -2.62 12.64 13.45
C MET A 77 -4.00 12.66 12.79
N GLN A 78 -4.11 12.06 11.60
CA GLN A 78 -5.38 11.98 10.91
C GLN A 78 -6.38 11.05 11.60
N GLU A 79 -5.93 9.90 12.08
CA GLU A 79 -6.80 9.00 12.84
C GLU A 79 -7.28 9.67 14.13
N LEU A 80 -6.42 10.40 14.85
CA LEU A 80 -6.82 11.17 16.02
C LEU A 80 -7.86 12.25 15.68
N ARG A 81 -7.70 12.95 14.57
CA ARG A 81 -8.70 13.94 14.09
C ARG A 81 -10.04 13.27 13.75
N ARG A 82 -9.99 12.10 13.10
CA ARG A 82 -11.19 11.31 12.78
C ARG A 82 -11.92 10.88 14.04
N GLU A 83 -11.20 10.39 15.07
CA GLU A 83 -11.75 10.02 16.38
C GLU A 83 -12.44 11.21 17.08
N GLN A 84 -11.94 12.42 16.87
CA GLN A 84 -12.53 13.66 17.41
C GLN A 84 -13.68 14.24 16.57
N GLY A 85 -14.14 13.51 15.55
CA GLY A 85 -15.21 13.96 14.67
C GLY A 85 -14.85 15.12 13.74
N MET A 86 -13.56 15.45 13.60
CA MET A 86 -13.12 16.51 12.69
C MET A 86 -13.15 16.03 11.24
N LYS A 87 -13.41 16.95 10.32
CA LYS A 87 -13.27 16.66 8.88
C LYS A 87 -11.80 16.38 8.57
N VAL A 88 -11.52 15.18 8.10
CA VAL A 88 -10.19 14.75 7.66
C VAL A 88 -10.21 14.68 6.14
N SER A 89 -9.28 15.38 5.48
CA SER A 89 -9.07 15.21 4.05
C SER A 89 -8.50 13.81 3.79
N SER A 90 -9.03 13.11 2.78
CA SER A 90 -8.45 11.83 2.36
C SER A 90 -7.04 12.08 1.82
N ILE A 91 -6.02 11.64 2.55
CA ILE A 91 -4.66 11.56 2.00
C ILE A 91 -4.57 10.26 1.23
N SER A 92 -4.09 10.36 -0.01
CA SER A 92 -3.70 9.16 -0.75
C SER A 92 -2.61 8.42 0.01
N LYS A 93 -2.87 7.15 0.33
CA LYS A 93 -1.90 6.26 0.98
C LYS A 93 -1.11 5.43 -0.04
N HIS A 94 -1.27 5.74 -1.33
CA HIS A 94 -0.50 5.11 -2.39
C HIS A 94 0.94 5.59 -2.36
N MET A 95 1.89 4.66 -2.48
CA MET A 95 3.32 4.93 -2.38
C MET A 95 4.07 4.25 -3.51
N ILE A 96 5.16 4.86 -3.93
CA ILE A 96 6.08 4.30 -4.91
C ILE A 96 7.43 4.14 -4.22
N PHE A 97 7.96 2.92 -4.25
CA PHE A 97 9.28 2.59 -3.75
C PHE A 97 10.23 2.42 -4.93
N THR A 98 11.27 3.26 -5.00
CA THR A 98 12.30 3.20 -6.02
C THR A 98 13.62 2.74 -5.42
N GLY A 99 14.39 1.98 -6.16
CA GLY A 99 15.71 1.53 -5.73
C GLY A 99 16.09 0.17 -6.31
N ASN A 100 17.36 -0.16 -6.21
CA ASN A 100 17.93 -1.39 -6.75
C ASN A 100 17.30 -2.66 -6.13
N PRO A 101 17.36 -3.81 -6.81
CA PRO A 101 16.96 -5.09 -6.25
C PRO A 101 17.68 -5.36 -4.91
N GLY A 102 17.01 -6.00 -3.97
CA GLY A 102 17.60 -6.36 -2.68
C GLY A 102 17.78 -5.20 -1.67
N THR A 103 17.30 -4.00 -1.95
CA THR A 103 17.41 -2.85 -1.01
C THR A 103 16.37 -2.82 0.10
N GLY A 104 15.56 -3.87 0.26
CA GLY A 104 14.60 -4.00 1.35
C GLY A 104 13.25 -3.31 1.10
N LYS A 105 12.88 -3.00 -0.15
CA LYS A 105 11.59 -2.36 -0.49
C LYS A 105 10.39 -3.11 0.09
N THR A 106 10.31 -4.42 -0.16
CA THR A 106 9.24 -5.28 0.36
C THR A 106 9.22 -5.34 1.89
N THR A 107 10.40 -5.35 2.52
CA THR A 107 10.53 -5.35 3.99
C THR A 107 9.93 -4.08 4.58
N ILE A 108 10.27 -2.92 4.03
CA ILE A 108 9.71 -1.62 4.46
C ILE A 108 8.20 -1.58 4.23
N ALA A 109 7.71 -2.04 3.08
CA ALA A 109 6.27 -2.09 2.79
C ALA A 109 5.51 -2.97 3.80
N ARG A 110 6.09 -4.10 4.19
CA ARG A 110 5.53 -5.02 5.20
C ARG A 110 5.46 -4.40 6.58
N LEU A 111 6.54 -3.73 7.01
CA LEU A 111 6.57 -3.01 8.28
C LEU A 111 5.54 -1.88 8.32
N LEU A 112 5.40 -1.15 7.21
CA LEU A 112 4.42 -0.08 7.09
C LEU A 112 2.98 -0.62 7.13
N ALA A 113 2.68 -1.75 6.47
CA ALA A 113 1.37 -2.40 6.54
C ALA A 113 1.02 -2.82 7.98
N ARG A 114 1.98 -3.41 8.70
CA ARG A 114 1.81 -3.76 10.12
C ARG A 114 1.59 -2.53 10.99
N TYR A 115 2.35 -1.46 10.76
CA TYR A 115 2.15 -0.20 11.47
C TYR A 115 0.75 0.38 11.23
N MET A 116 0.32 0.46 9.97
CA MET A 116 -1.01 0.98 9.62
C MET A 116 -2.14 0.17 10.28
N LYS A 117 -1.97 -1.16 10.39
CA LYS A 117 -2.90 -2.01 11.14
C LYS A 117 -2.88 -1.66 12.63
N ALA A 118 -1.70 -1.54 13.23
CA ALA A 118 -1.55 -1.27 14.66
C ALA A 118 -2.17 0.06 15.10
N ILE A 119 -2.17 1.08 14.22
CA ILE A 119 -2.84 2.37 14.48
C ILE A 119 -4.31 2.40 14.07
N GLY A 120 -4.86 1.31 13.52
CA GLY A 120 -6.26 1.23 13.08
C GLY A 120 -6.54 1.85 11.71
N ALA A 121 -5.50 2.23 10.95
CA ALA A 121 -5.66 2.78 9.59
C ALA A 121 -5.98 1.69 8.54
N LEU A 122 -5.72 0.43 8.86
CA LEU A 122 -6.09 -0.76 8.08
C LEU A 122 -6.79 -1.78 8.98
N SER A 123 -7.81 -2.44 8.44
CA SER A 123 -8.59 -3.44 9.19
C SER A 123 -7.82 -4.76 9.36
N LYS A 124 -7.13 -5.22 8.33
CA LYS A 124 -6.44 -6.52 8.31
C LYS A 124 -4.91 -6.39 8.35
N GLY A 125 -4.35 -5.42 7.59
CA GLY A 125 -2.92 -5.15 7.54
C GLY A 125 -2.07 -6.22 6.85
N GLN A 126 -2.69 -7.11 6.06
CA GLN A 126 -1.95 -8.07 5.24
C GLN A 126 -1.24 -7.35 4.09
N LEU A 127 -0.08 -7.87 3.70
CA LEU A 127 0.61 -7.51 2.47
C LEU A 127 0.33 -8.60 1.42
N VAL A 128 -0.32 -8.24 0.33
CA VAL A 128 -0.49 -9.10 -0.84
C VAL A 128 0.54 -8.68 -1.87
N GLU A 129 1.56 -9.49 -2.03
CA GLU A 129 2.69 -9.26 -2.93
C GLU A 129 2.41 -9.94 -4.27
N VAL A 130 2.47 -9.17 -5.34
CA VAL A 130 2.14 -9.63 -6.69
C VAL A 130 3.10 -9.06 -7.72
N THR A 131 3.23 -9.77 -8.81
CA THR A 131 3.96 -9.37 -10.02
C THR A 131 2.98 -9.21 -11.19
N ARG A 132 3.48 -8.79 -12.34
CA ARG A 132 2.68 -8.80 -13.58
C ARG A 132 2.05 -10.17 -13.88
N ALA A 133 2.74 -11.26 -13.59
CA ALA A 133 2.25 -12.61 -13.88
C ALA A 133 1.00 -12.97 -13.06
N ASP A 134 0.84 -12.38 -11.90
CA ASP A 134 -0.30 -12.60 -11.02
C ASP A 134 -1.50 -11.73 -11.37
N LEU A 135 -1.27 -10.64 -12.10
CA LEU A 135 -2.29 -9.64 -12.45
C LEU A 135 -2.79 -9.76 -13.88
N VAL A 136 -1.92 -10.16 -14.81
CA VAL A 136 -2.21 -10.19 -16.25
C VAL A 136 -2.45 -11.63 -16.71
N ALA A 137 -3.64 -11.87 -17.26
CA ALA A 137 -4.02 -13.18 -17.75
C ALA A 137 -3.39 -13.51 -19.13
N LYS A 138 -3.44 -14.80 -19.50
CA LYS A 138 -2.92 -15.30 -20.79
C LYS A 138 -3.91 -15.13 -21.94
N TYR A 139 -5.21 -14.98 -21.66
CA TYR A 139 -6.27 -14.95 -22.65
C TYR A 139 -7.06 -13.64 -22.60
N VAL A 140 -7.55 -13.21 -23.75
CA VAL A 140 -8.37 -12.00 -23.90
C VAL A 140 -9.60 -12.06 -22.99
N GLY A 141 -9.94 -10.95 -22.33
CA GLY A 141 -11.10 -10.82 -21.47
C GLY A 141 -10.94 -11.41 -20.06
N GLN A 142 -9.78 -11.98 -19.72
CA GLN A 142 -9.53 -12.58 -18.41
C GLN A 142 -8.68 -11.71 -17.49
N THR A 143 -8.02 -10.69 -18.01
CA THR A 143 -7.13 -9.83 -17.20
C THR A 143 -7.91 -9.03 -16.17
N ALA A 144 -8.96 -8.31 -16.56
CA ALA A 144 -9.74 -7.52 -15.61
C ALA A 144 -10.37 -8.36 -14.47
N PRO A 145 -11.01 -9.53 -14.71
CA PRO A 145 -11.48 -10.40 -13.65
C PRO A 145 -10.37 -10.89 -12.71
N LEU A 146 -9.22 -11.28 -13.26
CA LEU A 146 -8.05 -11.74 -12.49
C LEU A 146 -7.52 -10.61 -11.61
N THR A 147 -7.23 -9.45 -12.20
CA THR A 147 -6.77 -8.26 -11.48
C THR A 147 -7.75 -7.89 -10.36
N MET A 148 -9.06 -7.87 -10.64
CA MET A 148 -10.08 -7.56 -9.65
C MET A 148 -10.13 -8.59 -8.51
N SER A 149 -9.90 -9.88 -8.78
CA SER A 149 -9.83 -10.91 -7.74
C SER A 149 -8.66 -10.67 -6.78
N VAL A 150 -7.51 -10.28 -7.32
CA VAL A 150 -6.31 -9.93 -6.54
C VAL A 150 -6.56 -8.68 -5.69
N ILE A 151 -7.13 -7.62 -6.29
CA ILE A 151 -7.51 -6.41 -5.56
C ILE A 151 -8.44 -6.75 -4.37
N LYS A 152 -9.47 -7.57 -4.61
CA LYS A 152 -10.40 -8.00 -3.56
C LYS A 152 -9.71 -8.75 -2.42
N SER A 153 -8.69 -9.56 -2.71
CA SER A 153 -7.92 -10.26 -1.69
C SER A 153 -7.08 -9.33 -0.81
N ALA A 154 -6.70 -8.17 -1.33
CA ALA A 154 -5.89 -7.18 -0.63
C ALA A 154 -6.73 -6.13 0.13
N ILE A 155 -8.06 -6.15 0.01
CA ILE A 155 -8.94 -5.19 0.72
C ILE A 155 -8.75 -5.28 2.23
N GLY A 156 -8.59 -4.14 2.87
CA GLY A 156 -8.25 -4.00 4.29
C GLY A 156 -6.76 -4.14 4.60
N GLY A 157 -5.94 -4.30 3.58
CA GLY A 157 -4.49 -4.44 3.65
C GLY A 157 -3.75 -3.61 2.62
N VAL A 158 -2.63 -4.13 2.17
CA VAL A 158 -1.73 -3.49 1.21
C VAL A 158 -1.53 -4.40 0.00
N LEU A 159 -1.77 -3.90 -1.19
CA LEU A 159 -1.38 -4.52 -2.44
C LEU A 159 0.00 -3.99 -2.84
N PHE A 160 0.99 -4.87 -2.84
CA PHE A 160 2.37 -4.56 -3.22
C PHE A 160 2.63 -5.14 -4.61
N ILE A 161 2.81 -4.27 -5.60
CA ILE A 161 3.08 -4.68 -6.97
C ILE A 161 4.57 -4.56 -7.20
N ASP A 162 5.26 -5.70 -7.24
CA ASP A 162 6.69 -5.73 -7.55
C ASP A 162 6.90 -5.57 -9.05
N GLU A 163 7.97 -4.85 -9.41
CA GLU A 163 8.27 -4.50 -10.80
C GLU A 163 7.08 -3.88 -11.54
N ALA A 164 6.38 -2.92 -10.89
CA ALA A 164 5.15 -2.31 -11.44
C ALA A 164 5.34 -1.71 -12.83
N TYR A 165 6.54 -1.28 -13.19
CA TYR A 165 6.88 -0.83 -14.54
C TYR A 165 6.63 -1.93 -15.61
N SER A 166 6.72 -3.20 -15.23
CA SER A 166 6.47 -4.33 -16.12
C SER A 166 5.03 -4.42 -16.60
N LEU A 167 4.08 -3.77 -15.91
CA LEU A 167 2.67 -3.69 -16.31
C LEU A 167 2.49 -2.86 -17.58
N TYR A 168 3.39 -1.91 -17.84
CA TYR A 168 3.34 -1.10 -19.06
C TYR A 168 4.49 -1.47 -20.00
N ARG A 169 4.20 -2.12 -21.11
CA ARG A 169 5.18 -2.51 -22.14
C ARG A 169 4.98 -1.78 -23.47
N GLY A 170 4.27 -0.65 -23.43
CA GLY A 170 3.92 0.12 -24.61
C GLY A 170 2.42 0.05 -24.95
N ASN A 171 2.02 0.87 -25.91
CA ASN A 171 0.60 1.02 -26.28
C ASN A 171 0.00 -0.23 -26.96
N GLU A 172 0.85 -1.13 -27.44
CA GLU A 172 0.42 -2.39 -28.06
C GLU A 172 0.12 -3.50 -27.04
N ASP A 173 0.53 -3.34 -25.78
CA ASP A 173 0.27 -4.27 -24.69
C ASP A 173 -1.13 -4.03 -24.09
N SER A 174 -2.17 -4.45 -24.80
CA SER A 174 -3.55 -4.26 -24.35
C SER A 174 -3.86 -4.94 -23.02
N PHE A 175 -3.21 -6.05 -22.69
CA PHE A 175 -3.40 -6.77 -21.42
C PHE A 175 -2.85 -5.99 -20.23
N GLY A 176 -1.66 -5.41 -20.37
CA GLY A 176 -1.09 -4.56 -19.33
C GLY A 176 -1.89 -3.28 -19.13
N LEU A 177 -2.36 -2.65 -20.20
CA LEU A 177 -3.24 -1.49 -20.13
C LEU A 177 -4.57 -1.82 -19.43
N GLU A 178 -5.22 -2.95 -19.78
CA GLU A 178 -6.44 -3.42 -19.12
C GLU A 178 -6.24 -3.64 -17.62
N CYS A 179 -5.08 -4.20 -17.22
CA CYS A 179 -4.71 -4.37 -15.83
C CYS A 179 -4.59 -3.02 -15.11
N ILE A 180 -3.84 -2.07 -15.67
CA ILE A 180 -3.66 -0.73 -15.11
C ILE A 180 -5.00 -0.01 -14.96
N ASP A 181 -5.84 -0.04 -15.99
CA ASP A 181 -7.17 0.56 -15.97
C ASP A 181 -8.06 -0.05 -14.87
N THR A 182 -7.92 -1.36 -14.63
CA THR A 182 -8.66 -2.06 -13.58
C THR A 182 -8.20 -1.67 -12.18
N ILE A 183 -6.91 -1.42 -12.00
CA ILE A 183 -6.34 -0.98 -10.70
C ILE A 183 -6.74 0.46 -10.38
N VAL A 184 -6.85 1.33 -11.39
CA VAL A 184 -7.13 2.77 -11.22
C VAL A 184 -8.63 3.06 -10.99
N LYS A 185 -9.52 2.18 -11.41
CA LYS A 185 -10.98 2.29 -11.20
C LYS A 185 -11.39 1.96 -9.77
#